data_22e72303cc9b5d5a576f0190a45a1e1d
#
_entry.id   22e72303cc9b5d5a576f0190a45a1e1d
#
_cell.length_a   1.000
_cell.length_b   1.000
_cell.length_c   1.000
_cell.angle_alpha   90.00
_cell.angle_beta   90.00
_cell.angle_gamma   90.00
#
_symmetry.space_group_name_H-M   'P 1'
#
loop_
_entity.id
_entity.type
_entity.pdbx_description
1 polymer ?
#
loop_
_entity_poly.entity_id
_entity_poly.type
_entity_poly.pdbx_seq_one_letter_code
_entity_poly.pdbx_strand_id
1 'polypeptide(L)'
;ERADVESFKENPGSFFGWIYFTITFVLLAIALYFVAPIISLILIVAGLAIVFLQFGLYKKCVDRFFPELTGHNVTAVKKCTGEVKRRIFFNGHPDAAWEWPVNYALGGIGFEGHAVICALGAVYYMVISIIYMVQNGISFGVIDTSSYLFKMALWGLLFVPFLVGLYWMWNKNRIVDGANDNLSGCYMGIAILKALKDNGIELENTEVGVILTGSEEAGLRGAKAWCEAHKGEFDDVP
;
A
#
# COMPACT_ATOMS: atom_id res chain seq x y z
N GLU A 1 24.96 21.38 -14.36
CA GLU A 1 23.83 21.02 -13.47
C GLU A 1 22.62 20.70 -14.35
N ARG A 2 22.14 19.49 -14.35
CA ARG A 2 20.99 19.04 -15.13
C ARG A 2 20.04 18.31 -14.21
N ALA A 3 18.75 18.57 -14.38
CA ALA A 3 17.71 17.72 -13.81
C ALA A 3 17.29 16.70 -14.87
N ASP A 4 17.37 15.42 -14.53
CA ASP A 4 16.94 14.33 -15.39
C ASP A 4 15.53 13.90 -14.99
N VAL A 5 14.67 13.72 -16.01
CA VAL A 5 13.30 13.25 -15.83
C VAL A 5 13.21 11.85 -16.43
N GLU A 6 12.86 10.88 -15.60
CA GLU A 6 12.74 9.48 -15.97
C GLU A 6 11.29 9.05 -15.88
N SER A 7 10.81 8.33 -16.88
CA SER A 7 9.44 7.80 -16.89
C SER A 7 9.42 6.32 -16.58
N PHE A 8 8.38 5.88 -15.87
CA PHE A 8 8.13 4.48 -15.56
C PHE A 8 6.66 4.11 -15.72
N LYS A 9 6.37 2.82 -15.87
CA LYS A 9 5.01 2.29 -16.00
C LYS A 9 4.50 1.81 -14.64
N GLU A 10 3.24 2.14 -14.36
CA GLU A 10 2.60 1.82 -13.09
C GLU A 10 1.09 1.65 -13.22
N ASN A 11 0.50 1.00 -12.21
CA ASN A 11 -0.95 0.84 -12.06
C ASN A 11 -1.36 1.40 -10.69
N PRO A 12 -1.43 2.73 -10.50
CA PRO A 12 -1.53 3.33 -9.16
C PRO A 12 -2.77 2.90 -8.40
N GLY A 13 -3.91 2.71 -9.10
CA GLY A 13 -5.14 2.24 -8.48
C GLY A 13 -5.06 0.85 -7.84
N SER A 14 -4.05 0.05 -8.18
CA SER A 14 -3.91 -1.30 -7.63
C SER A 14 -3.44 -1.31 -6.18
N PHE A 15 -2.75 -0.26 -5.72
CA PHE A 15 -2.19 -0.22 -4.37
C PHE A 15 -3.27 -0.30 -3.28
N PHE A 16 -4.35 0.45 -3.41
CA PHE A 16 -5.53 0.28 -2.57
C PHE A 16 -6.59 -0.65 -3.19
N GLY A 17 -6.44 -0.98 -4.46
CA GLY A 17 -7.35 -1.87 -5.19
C GLY A 17 -7.41 -3.29 -4.63
N TRP A 18 -6.38 -3.74 -3.89
CA TRP A 18 -6.41 -5.03 -3.18
C TRP A 18 -7.58 -5.13 -2.20
N ILE A 19 -8.04 -4.00 -1.65
CA ILE A 19 -9.17 -3.93 -0.73
C ILE A 19 -10.41 -4.58 -1.36
N TYR A 20 -10.69 -4.25 -2.63
CA TYR A 20 -11.86 -4.81 -3.33
C TYR A 20 -11.81 -6.33 -3.44
N PHE A 21 -10.63 -6.89 -3.77
CA PHE A 21 -10.46 -8.34 -3.88
C PHE A 21 -10.57 -9.01 -2.53
N THR A 22 -9.84 -8.51 -1.53
CA THR A 22 -9.81 -9.09 -0.19
C THR A 22 -11.19 -9.09 0.45
N ILE A 23 -11.90 -7.96 0.40
CA ILE A 23 -13.22 -7.86 1.00
C ILE A 23 -14.23 -8.75 0.27
N THR A 24 -14.19 -8.77 -1.07
CA THR A 24 -15.04 -9.68 -1.84
C THR A 24 -14.80 -11.12 -1.42
N PHE A 25 -13.54 -11.53 -1.26
CA PHE A 25 -13.23 -12.89 -0.85
C PHE A 25 -13.69 -13.19 0.59
N VAL A 26 -13.52 -12.24 1.51
CA VAL A 26 -13.99 -12.42 2.90
C VAL A 26 -15.52 -12.47 2.97
N LEU A 27 -16.23 -11.59 2.24
CA LEU A 27 -17.69 -11.62 2.21
C LEU A 27 -18.24 -12.90 1.57
N LEU A 28 -17.64 -13.35 0.47
CA LEU A 28 -17.96 -14.65 -0.13
C LEU A 28 -17.66 -15.81 0.82
N ALA A 29 -16.55 -15.74 1.55
CA ALA A 29 -16.20 -16.73 2.56
C ALA A 29 -17.26 -16.80 3.66
N ILE A 30 -17.72 -15.65 4.15
CA ILE A 30 -18.80 -15.58 5.15
C ILE A 30 -20.07 -16.24 4.62
N ALA A 31 -20.47 -15.92 3.40
CA ALA A 31 -21.66 -16.51 2.79
C ALA A 31 -21.51 -18.03 2.57
N LEU A 32 -20.35 -18.46 2.06
CA LEU A 32 -20.09 -19.88 1.78
C LEU A 32 -19.76 -20.70 3.01
N TYR A 33 -19.47 -20.09 4.16
CA TYR A 33 -19.22 -20.82 5.40
C TYR A 33 -20.36 -21.78 5.75
N PHE A 34 -21.60 -21.36 5.54
CA PHE A 34 -22.80 -22.13 5.89
C PHE A 34 -23.03 -23.39 5.03
N VAL A 35 -22.39 -23.46 3.86
CA VAL A 35 -22.61 -24.55 2.88
C VAL A 35 -21.32 -25.27 2.49
N ALA A 36 -20.18 -24.67 2.71
CA ALA A 36 -18.88 -25.23 2.36
C ALA A 36 -17.73 -24.57 3.17
N PRO A 37 -17.55 -24.88 4.45
CA PRO A 37 -16.56 -24.25 5.33
C PRO A 37 -15.12 -24.29 4.81
N ILE A 38 -14.77 -25.34 4.06
CA ILE A 38 -13.44 -25.43 3.43
C ILE A 38 -13.23 -24.32 2.38
N ILE A 39 -14.25 -24.01 1.57
CA ILE A 39 -14.17 -22.93 0.58
C ILE A 39 -14.05 -21.57 1.29
N SER A 40 -14.79 -21.40 2.40
CA SER A 40 -14.67 -20.23 3.26
C SER A 40 -13.21 -20.01 3.69
N LEU A 41 -12.58 -21.03 4.25
CA LEU A 41 -11.18 -20.94 4.67
C LEU A 41 -10.23 -20.59 3.50
N ILE A 42 -10.38 -21.26 2.36
CA ILE A 42 -9.54 -20.99 1.17
C ILE A 42 -9.67 -19.53 0.73
N LEU A 43 -10.89 -19.00 0.68
CA LEU A 43 -11.13 -17.61 0.28
C LEU A 43 -10.53 -16.61 1.26
N ILE A 44 -10.65 -16.85 2.57
CA ILE A 44 -10.04 -15.97 3.59
C ILE A 44 -8.52 -15.98 3.43
N VAL A 45 -7.91 -17.16 3.33
CA VAL A 45 -6.45 -17.28 3.15
C VAL A 45 -6.00 -16.59 1.86
N ALA A 46 -6.73 -16.75 0.77
CA ALA A 46 -6.43 -16.08 -0.49
C ALA A 46 -6.55 -14.55 -0.37
N GLY A 47 -7.60 -14.04 0.30
CA GLY A 47 -7.76 -12.61 0.57
C GLY A 47 -6.61 -12.04 1.43
N LEU A 48 -6.24 -12.73 2.50
CA LEU A 48 -5.12 -12.32 3.36
C LEU A 48 -3.78 -12.40 2.62
N ALA A 49 -3.60 -13.38 1.74
CA ALA A 49 -2.40 -13.47 0.90
C ALA A 49 -2.29 -12.26 -0.06
N ILE A 50 -3.40 -11.81 -0.63
CA ILE A 50 -3.41 -10.59 -1.46
C ILE A 50 -2.98 -9.37 -0.64
N VAL A 51 -3.52 -9.18 0.56
CA VAL A 51 -3.09 -8.10 1.48
C VAL A 51 -1.59 -8.17 1.72
N PHE A 52 -1.10 -9.33 2.13
CA PHE A 52 0.31 -9.51 2.45
C PHE A 52 1.22 -9.27 1.25
N LEU A 53 0.87 -9.79 0.08
CA LEU A 53 1.69 -9.65 -1.12
C LEU A 53 1.64 -8.23 -1.68
N GLN A 54 0.44 -7.65 -1.85
CA GLN A 54 0.26 -6.37 -2.52
C GLN A 54 0.65 -5.20 -1.62
N PHE A 55 0.16 -5.19 -0.37
CA PHE A 55 0.35 -4.10 0.58
C PHE A 55 1.59 -4.31 1.46
N GLY A 56 1.76 -5.50 2.05
CA GLY A 56 2.88 -5.79 2.96
C GLY A 56 4.23 -5.94 2.26
N LEU A 57 4.28 -6.57 1.09
CA LEU A 57 5.51 -6.82 0.33
C LEU A 57 5.65 -5.98 -0.95
N TYR A 58 4.71 -5.07 -1.23
CA TYR A 58 4.71 -4.24 -2.45
C TYR A 58 4.86 -5.05 -3.75
N LYS A 59 4.34 -6.30 -3.77
CA LYS A 59 4.28 -7.12 -4.98
C LYS A 59 3.12 -6.67 -5.86
N LYS A 60 3.32 -6.69 -7.17
CA LYS A 60 2.35 -6.20 -8.16
C LYS A 60 1.32 -7.29 -8.53
N CYS A 61 0.74 -8.01 -7.53
CA CYS A 61 -0.08 -9.20 -7.80
C CYS A 61 -1.46 -8.88 -8.40
N VAL A 62 -2.02 -7.71 -8.13
CA VAL A 62 -3.31 -7.27 -8.69
C VAL A 62 -3.19 -6.15 -9.72
N ASP A 63 -1.99 -5.67 -10.05
CA ASP A 63 -1.76 -4.56 -10.97
C ASP A 63 -2.47 -4.74 -12.31
N ARG A 64 -2.44 -5.93 -12.88
CA ARG A 64 -3.06 -6.27 -14.18
C ARG A 64 -4.56 -5.98 -14.28
N PHE A 65 -5.23 -5.77 -13.16
CA PHE A 65 -6.67 -5.47 -13.11
C PHE A 65 -6.97 -3.97 -13.09
N PHE A 66 -5.93 -3.13 -13.09
CA PHE A 66 -6.06 -1.67 -13.02
C PHE A 66 -5.37 -1.02 -14.22
N PRO A 67 -5.84 0.17 -14.65
CA PRO A 67 -5.25 0.90 -15.76
C PRO A 67 -3.77 1.16 -15.55
N GLU A 68 -2.97 0.96 -16.60
CA GLU A 68 -1.57 1.36 -16.63
C GLU A 68 -1.45 2.85 -16.96
N LEU A 69 -0.67 3.56 -16.17
CA LEU A 69 -0.32 4.96 -16.36
C LEU A 69 1.19 5.12 -16.47
N THR A 70 1.63 6.34 -16.77
CA THR A 70 3.06 6.69 -16.81
C THR A 70 3.34 7.65 -15.66
N GLY A 71 4.17 7.22 -14.72
CA GLY A 71 4.73 8.04 -13.67
C GLY A 71 6.10 8.63 -14.05
N HIS A 72 6.58 9.59 -13.29
CA HIS A 72 7.85 10.26 -13.52
C HIS A 72 8.62 10.43 -12.22
N ASN A 73 9.95 10.25 -12.29
CA ASN A 73 10.90 10.65 -11.27
C ASN A 73 11.73 11.81 -11.79
N VAL A 74 12.20 12.66 -10.88
CA VAL A 74 13.12 13.75 -11.21
C VAL A 74 14.34 13.62 -10.34
N THR A 75 15.54 13.59 -10.94
CA THR A 75 16.81 13.54 -10.22
C THR A 75 17.65 14.74 -10.59
N ALA A 76 18.18 15.44 -9.61
CA ALA A 76 19.14 16.52 -9.83
C ALA A 76 20.33 16.38 -8.88
N VAL A 77 21.55 16.54 -9.40
CA VAL A 77 22.79 16.36 -8.62
C VAL A 77 23.69 17.57 -8.79
N LYS A 78 24.14 18.14 -7.67
CA LYS A 78 25.28 19.04 -7.61
C LYS A 78 26.54 18.20 -7.42
N LYS A 79 27.38 18.17 -8.45
CA LYS A 79 28.64 17.44 -8.43
C LYS A 79 29.65 18.11 -7.51
N CYS A 80 30.58 17.31 -6.95
CA CYS A 80 31.75 17.82 -6.24
C CYS A 80 32.84 18.25 -7.23
N THR A 81 33.84 18.99 -6.72
CA THR A 81 34.95 19.51 -7.54
C THR A 81 36.13 18.53 -7.64
N GLY A 82 36.24 17.58 -6.74
CA GLY A 82 37.29 16.56 -6.70
C GLY A 82 36.76 15.14 -6.82
N GLU A 83 37.49 14.18 -6.28
CA GLU A 83 37.09 12.77 -6.26
C GLU A 83 35.88 12.55 -5.35
N VAL A 84 34.89 11.81 -5.83
CA VAL A 84 33.67 11.51 -5.05
C VAL A 84 34.03 10.51 -3.94
N LYS A 85 33.84 10.93 -2.68
CA LYS A 85 34.02 10.09 -1.50
C LYS A 85 32.72 9.88 -0.72
N ARG A 86 31.67 10.65 -1.04
CA ARG A 86 30.37 10.58 -0.42
C ARG A 86 29.29 11.09 -1.36
N ARG A 87 28.10 10.46 -1.28
CA ARG A 87 26.88 10.96 -1.91
C ARG A 87 25.78 11.14 -0.89
N ILE A 88 25.05 12.25 -0.97
CA ILE A 88 23.91 12.56 -0.12
C ILE A 88 22.72 12.89 -1.03
N PHE A 89 21.68 12.09 -0.95
CA PHE A 89 20.44 12.33 -1.66
C PHE A 89 19.29 12.67 -0.69
N PHE A 90 18.62 13.78 -0.95
CA PHE A 90 17.36 14.13 -0.30
C PHE A 90 16.22 13.60 -1.16
N ASN A 91 15.32 12.84 -0.56
CA ASN A 91 14.17 12.29 -1.26
C ASN A 91 12.87 12.95 -0.78
N GLY A 92 11.94 13.14 -1.72
CA GLY A 92 10.56 13.55 -1.48
C GLY A 92 9.67 13.07 -2.61
N HIS A 93 8.35 13.08 -2.39
CA HIS A 93 7.37 12.73 -3.42
C HIS A 93 6.40 13.89 -3.65
N PRO A 94 6.14 14.26 -4.92
CA PRO A 94 5.26 15.37 -5.26
C PRO A 94 3.78 14.95 -5.40
N ASP A 95 3.48 13.65 -5.39
CA ASP A 95 2.12 13.15 -5.42
C ASP A 95 1.45 13.22 -4.04
N ALA A 96 0.12 13.23 -4.03
CA ALA A 96 -0.68 13.33 -2.82
C ALA A 96 -1.68 12.17 -2.73
N ALA A 97 -2.02 11.79 -1.51
CA ALA A 97 -2.94 10.69 -1.21
C ALA A 97 -4.37 10.96 -1.67
N TRP A 98 -5.12 9.90 -1.92
CA TRP A 98 -6.57 9.99 -2.00
C TRP A 98 -7.18 10.25 -0.62
N GLU A 99 -8.33 10.94 -0.63
CA GLU A 99 -9.11 11.14 0.60
C GLU A 99 -9.54 9.81 1.22
N TRP A 100 -9.43 9.71 2.54
CA TRP A 100 -9.88 8.59 3.33
C TRP A 100 -11.10 9.01 4.17
N PRO A 101 -12.33 8.79 3.68
CA PRO A 101 -13.54 9.35 4.29
C PRO A 101 -13.74 8.95 5.75
N VAL A 102 -13.43 7.70 6.12
CA VAL A 102 -13.54 7.23 7.50
C VAL A 102 -12.55 7.95 8.41
N ASN A 103 -11.31 8.14 7.94
CA ASN A 103 -10.30 8.88 8.68
C ASN A 103 -10.68 10.35 8.82
N TYR A 104 -11.21 10.95 7.76
CA TYR A 104 -11.69 12.33 7.78
C TYR A 104 -12.85 12.52 8.78
N ALA A 105 -13.81 11.59 8.81
CA ALA A 105 -15.01 11.71 9.63
C ALA A 105 -14.79 11.33 11.10
N LEU A 106 -13.97 10.31 11.39
CA LEU A 106 -13.81 9.70 12.71
C LEU A 106 -12.39 9.83 13.29
N GLY A 107 -11.47 10.46 12.56
CA GLY A 107 -10.06 10.56 12.91
C GLY A 107 -9.33 9.20 12.87
N GLY A 108 -8.04 9.22 13.20
CA GLY A 108 -7.17 8.03 13.15
C GLY A 108 -7.69 6.87 13.99
N ILE A 109 -8.17 7.14 15.20
CA ILE A 109 -8.70 6.08 16.11
C ILE A 109 -9.91 5.39 15.48
N GLY A 110 -10.83 6.15 14.87
CA GLY A 110 -12.01 5.58 14.21
C GLY A 110 -11.63 4.76 12.98
N PHE A 111 -10.65 5.23 12.22
CA PHE A 111 -10.11 4.54 11.05
C PHE A 111 -9.40 3.23 11.43
N GLU A 112 -8.49 3.28 12.39
CA GLU A 112 -7.78 2.09 12.88
C GLU A 112 -8.74 1.09 13.53
N GLY A 113 -9.70 1.58 14.33
CA GLY A 113 -10.73 0.76 14.93
C GLY A 113 -11.58 0.03 13.89
N HIS A 114 -11.95 0.71 12.79
CA HIS A 114 -12.67 0.08 11.67
C HIS A 114 -11.83 -1.03 11.02
N ALA A 115 -10.55 -0.77 10.73
CA ALA A 115 -9.65 -1.76 10.15
C ALA A 115 -9.46 -2.98 11.07
N VAL A 116 -9.30 -2.75 12.37
CA VAL A 116 -9.18 -3.83 13.38
C VAL A 116 -10.44 -4.68 13.43
N ILE A 117 -11.64 -4.08 13.44
CA ILE A 117 -12.90 -4.82 13.44
C ILE A 117 -13.00 -5.70 12.18
N CYS A 118 -12.62 -5.19 11.03
CA CYS A 118 -12.62 -5.96 9.78
C CYS A 118 -11.63 -7.13 9.81
N ALA A 119 -10.43 -6.91 10.33
CA ALA A 119 -9.43 -7.97 10.51
C ALA A 119 -9.92 -9.06 11.48
N LEU A 120 -10.52 -8.66 12.60
CA LEU A 120 -11.14 -9.59 13.56
C LEU A 120 -12.24 -10.41 12.91
N GLY A 121 -13.05 -9.82 12.03
CA GLY A 121 -14.09 -10.54 11.28
C GLY A 121 -13.52 -11.63 10.38
N ALA A 122 -12.46 -11.33 9.62
CA ALA A 122 -11.77 -12.31 8.79
C ALA A 122 -11.16 -13.44 9.63
N VAL A 123 -10.44 -13.09 10.69
CA VAL A 123 -9.83 -14.06 11.62
C VAL A 123 -10.91 -14.92 12.30
N TYR A 124 -12.03 -14.32 12.69
CA TYR A 124 -13.13 -15.03 13.30
C TYR A 124 -13.65 -16.17 12.41
N TYR A 125 -13.98 -15.85 11.14
CA TYR A 125 -14.43 -16.87 10.20
C TYR A 125 -13.35 -17.87 9.82
N MET A 126 -12.10 -17.47 9.78
CA MET A 126 -10.97 -18.39 9.62
C MET A 126 -10.93 -19.42 10.76
N VAL A 127 -11.03 -18.96 12.00
CA VAL A 127 -10.97 -19.81 13.19
C VAL A 127 -12.14 -20.78 13.23
N ILE A 128 -13.38 -20.32 13.04
CA ILE A 128 -14.54 -21.23 13.08
C ILE A 128 -14.54 -22.22 11.91
N SER A 129 -13.98 -21.84 10.74
CA SER A 129 -13.79 -22.76 9.62
C SER A 129 -12.77 -23.86 9.96
N ILE A 130 -11.67 -23.52 10.61
CA ILE A 130 -10.65 -24.49 11.06
C ILE A 130 -11.27 -25.42 12.11
N ILE A 131 -11.98 -24.88 13.11
CA ILE A 131 -12.64 -25.69 14.15
C ILE A 131 -13.62 -26.68 13.52
N TYR A 132 -14.43 -26.21 12.55
CA TYR A 132 -15.36 -27.09 11.83
C TYR A 132 -14.64 -28.25 11.16
N MET A 133 -13.53 -27.97 10.45
CA MET A 133 -12.77 -29.02 9.73
C MET A 133 -12.07 -30.00 10.68
N VAL A 134 -11.58 -29.51 11.82
CA VAL A 134 -10.98 -30.40 12.84
C VAL A 134 -12.03 -31.38 13.42
N GLN A 135 -13.27 -30.93 13.60
CA GLN A 135 -14.33 -31.74 14.19
C GLN A 135 -15.04 -32.64 13.19
N ASN A 136 -15.21 -32.19 11.96
CA ASN A 136 -16.07 -32.87 10.95
C ASN A 136 -15.27 -33.38 9.74
N GLY A 137 -13.95 -33.12 9.69
CA GLY A 137 -13.13 -33.43 8.52
C GLY A 137 -13.32 -32.42 7.41
N ILE A 138 -12.60 -32.63 6.30
CA ILE A 138 -12.73 -31.83 5.08
C ILE A 138 -14.02 -32.28 4.37
N SER A 139 -15.07 -31.48 4.50
CA SER A 139 -16.36 -31.78 3.89
C SER A 139 -16.93 -30.58 3.12
N PHE A 140 -17.61 -30.91 2.03
CA PHE A 140 -18.47 -29.98 1.31
C PHE A 140 -19.91 -30.30 1.72
N GLY A 141 -20.47 -29.52 2.61
CA GLY A 141 -21.82 -29.77 3.09
C GLY A 141 -22.37 -28.63 3.94
N VAL A 142 -23.68 -28.58 4.01
CA VAL A 142 -24.40 -27.60 4.82
C VAL A 142 -24.12 -27.87 6.30
N ILE A 143 -23.77 -26.81 7.03
CA ILE A 143 -23.57 -26.90 8.48
C ILE A 143 -24.93 -27.17 9.16
N ASP A 144 -24.96 -28.11 10.10
CA ASP A 144 -26.13 -28.33 10.90
C ASP A 144 -26.54 -27.06 11.66
N THR A 145 -27.78 -26.61 11.43
CA THR A 145 -28.35 -25.40 12.04
C THR A 145 -28.47 -25.47 13.55
N SER A 146 -28.50 -26.68 14.13
CA SER A 146 -28.52 -26.90 15.58
C SER A 146 -27.14 -26.71 16.21
N SER A 147 -26.07 -26.82 15.44
CA SER A 147 -24.70 -26.81 15.93
C SER A 147 -24.30 -25.44 16.52
N TYR A 148 -23.39 -25.48 17.49
CA TYR A 148 -22.87 -24.24 18.06
C TYR A 148 -22.06 -23.42 17.03
N LEU A 149 -21.40 -24.08 16.08
CA LEU A 149 -20.65 -23.41 15.01
C LEU A 149 -21.55 -22.62 14.07
N PHE A 150 -22.76 -23.13 13.77
CA PHE A 150 -23.75 -22.36 13.01
C PHE A 150 -24.17 -21.09 13.76
N LYS A 151 -24.44 -21.21 15.08
CA LYS A 151 -24.79 -20.06 15.92
C LYS A 151 -23.65 -19.05 16.02
N MET A 152 -22.40 -19.52 16.15
CA MET A 152 -21.22 -18.64 16.11
C MET A 152 -21.14 -17.89 14.77
N ALA A 153 -21.35 -18.58 13.65
CA ALA A 153 -21.33 -17.91 12.34
C ALA A 153 -22.41 -16.83 12.22
N LEU A 154 -23.61 -17.03 12.78
CA LEU A 154 -24.64 -15.98 12.84
C LEU A 154 -24.18 -14.74 13.62
N TRP A 155 -23.50 -14.93 14.77
CA TRP A 155 -22.91 -13.82 15.49
C TRP A 155 -21.80 -13.11 14.68
N GLY A 156 -21.03 -13.87 13.91
CA GLY A 156 -20.02 -13.32 13.01
C GLY A 156 -20.59 -12.40 11.94
N LEU A 157 -21.88 -12.47 11.60
CA LEU A 157 -22.51 -11.53 10.64
C LEU A 157 -22.47 -10.07 11.12
N LEU A 158 -22.24 -9.82 12.41
CA LEU A 158 -22.03 -8.47 12.94
C LEU A 158 -20.79 -7.78 12.34
N PHE A 159 -19.83 -8.50 11.79
CA PHE A 159 -18.69 -7.93 11.09
C PHE A 159 -19.02 -7.46 9.68
N VAL A 160 -20.10 -7.98 9.07
CA VAL A 160 -20.44 -7.70 7.66
C VAL A 160 -20.60 -6.20 7.33
N PRO A 161 -21.30 -5.38 8.14
CA PRO A 161 -21.43 -3.96 7.86
C PRO A 161 -20.08 -3.24 7.81
N PHE A 162 -19.15 -3.60 8.70
CA PHE A 162 -17.80 -3.03 8.72
C PHE A 162 -16.99 -3.46 7.51
N LEU A 163 -17.05 -4.74 7.14
CA LEU A 163 -16.39 -5.25 5.93
C LEU A 163 -16.92 -4.58 4.68
N VAL A 164 -18.24 -4.42 4.56
CA VAL A 164 -18.85 -3.68 3.44
C VAL A 164 -18.41 -2.21 3.44
N GLY A 165 -18.26 -1.60 4.62
CA GLY A 165 -17.76 -0.22 4.77
C GLY A 165 -16.38 0.01 4.16
N LEU A 166 -15.54 -1.01 4.08
CA LEU A 166 -14.21 -0.90 3.47
C LEU A 166 -14.25 -0.61 1.95
N TYR A 167 -15.34 -0.88 1.24
CA TYR A 167 -15.46 -0.48 -0.17
C TYR A 167 -15.43 1.04 -0.35
N TRP A 168 -15.73 1.81 0.69
CA TRP A 168 -15.67 3.27 0.74
C TRP A 168 -14.51 3.78 1.61
N MET A 169 -13.50 2.93 1.87
CA MET A 169 -12.37 3.31 2.71
C MET A 169 -11.55 4.45 2.12
N TRP A 170 -11.48 4.53 0.80
CA TRP A 170 -10.80 5.59 0.07
C TRP A 170 -11.65 6.13 -1.07
N ASN A 171 -11.53 7.43 -1.33
CA ASN A 171 -12.27 8.13 -2.37
C ASN A 171 -11.34 8.44 -3.55
N LYS A 172 -11.36 7.58 -4.56
CA LYS A 172 -10.54 7.72 -5.78
C LYS A 172 -10.81 8.98 -6.61
N ASN A 173 -11.89 9.71 -6.33
CA ASN A 173 -12.28 10.92 -7.06
C ASN A 173 -11.83 12.20 -6.35
N ARG A 174 -11.20 12.09 -5.18
CA ARG A 174 -10.75 13.23 -4.39
C ARG A 174 -9.34 12.99 -3.85
N ILE A 175 -8.45 13.94 -4.17
CA ILE A 175 -7.07 13.96 -3.71
C ILE A 175 -6.97 15.01 -2.60
N VAL A 176 -6.17 14.75 -1.57
CA VAL A 176 -5.86 15.70 -0.49
C VAL A 176 -4.77 16.68 -0.94
N ASP A 177 -4.55 17.77 -0.19
CA ASP A 177 -3.64 18.85 -0.63
C ASP A 177 -2.15 18.44 -0.72
N GLY A 178 -1.70 17.45 0.07
CA GLY A 178 -0.33 16.94 0.03
C GLY A 178 0.78 17.95 0.39
N ALA A 179 0.40 19.12 0.95
CA ALA A 179 1.35 20.18 1.22
C ALA A 179 2.43 19.77 2.24
N ASN A 180 2.02 19.10 3.31
CA ASN A 180 2.93 18.59 4.33
C ASN A 180 3.47 17.20 3.99
N ASP A 181 2.66 16.39 3.32
CA ASP A 181 3.00 15.05 2.84
C ASP A 181 2.78 14.95 1.32
N ASN A 182 3.84 15.19 0.46
CA ASN A 182 5.20 15.48 0.94
C ASN A 182 5.86 16.62 0.11
N LEU A 183 5.09 17.63 -0.29
CA LEU A 183 5.69 18.79 -0.96
C LEU A 183 6.72 19.51 -0.06
N SER A 184 6.54 19.50 1.27
CA SER A 184 7.51 20.06 2.21
C SER A 184 8.88 19.39 2.09
N GLY A 185 8.94 18.07 1.98
CA GLY A 185 10.17 17.31 1.75
C GLY A 185 10.81 17.62 0.39
N CYS A 186 9.97 17.70 -0.66
CA CYS A 186 10.43 18.09 -2.01
C CYS A 186 11.09 19.45 -2.01
N TYR A 187 10.43 20.47 -1.44
CA TYR A 187 10.96 21.83 -1.37
C TYR A 187 12.19 21.93 -0.48
N MET A 188 12.30 21.16 0.59
CA MET A 188 13.48 21.13 1.44
C MET A 188 14.72 20.67 0.64
N GLY A 189 14.61 19.55 -0.08
CA GLY A 189 15.70 19.04 -0.92
C GLY A 189 16.13 20.05 -2.00
N ILE A 190 15.16 20.64 -2.71
CA ILE A 190 15.41 21.67 -3.72
C ILE A 190 16.07 22.93 -3.11
N ALA A 191 15.59 23.38 -1.93
CA ALA A 191 16.12 24.55 -1.25
C ALA A 191 17.57 24.37 -0.82
N ILE A 192 17.96 23.15 -0.39
CA ILE A 192 19.35 22.84 -0.06
C ILE A 192 20.25 22.97 -1.31
N LEU A 193 19.87 22.37 -2.44
CA LEU A 193 20.65 22.52 -3.69
C LEU A 193 20.73 23.97 -4.14
N LYS A 194 19.61 24.69 -4.05
CA LYS A 194 19.55 26.12 -4.38
C LYS A 194 20.47 26.95 -3.46
N ALA A 195 20.44 26.69 -2.15
CA ALA A 195 21.29 27.41 -1.20
C ALA A 195 22.79 27.16 -1.46
N LEU A 196 23.20 25.93 -1.77
CA LEU A 196 24.57 25.61 -2.15
C LEU A 196 24.98 26.41 -3.42
N LYS A 197 24.11 26.47 -4.41
CA LYS A 197 24.36 27.20 -5.66
C LYS A 197 24.44 28.69 -5.44
N ASP A 198 23.44 29.31 -4.82
CA ASP A 198 23.32 30.76 -4.63
C ASP A 198 24.43 31.35 -3.77
N ASN A 199 24.97 30.57 -2.83
CA ASN A 199 26.10 30.98 -2.00
C ASN A 199 27.47 30.56 -2.54
N GLY A 200 27.54 30.01 -3.77
CA GLY A 200 28.79 29.57 -4.39
C GLY A 200 29.52 28.48 -3.56
N ILE A 201 28.78 27.68 -2.78
CA ILE A 201 29.37 26.63 -1.96
C ILE A 201 29.74 25.45 -2.85
N GLU A 202 31.04 25.22 -3.01
CA GLU A 202 31.56 24.06 -3.69
C GLU A 202 32.02 23.00 -2.67
N LEU A 203 31.63 21.75 -2.91
CA LEU A 203 32.01 20.62 -2.10
C LEU A 203 33.13 19.86 -2.79
N GLU A 204 34.21 19.59 -2.07
CA GLU A 204 35.39 18.96 -2.67
C GLU A 204 35.15 17.48 -3.01
N ASN A 205 34.59 16.72 -2.05
CA ASN A 205 34.48 15.25 -2.16
C ASN A 205 33.07 14.70 -1.91
N THR A 206 32.05 15.57 -1.87
CA THR A 206 30.68 15.17 -1.61
C THR A 206 29.74 15.62 -2.73
N GLU A 207 29.06 14.69 -3.38
CA GLU A 207 27.95 15.01 -4.27
C GLU A 207 26.66 15.13 -3.45
N VAL A 208 25.84 16.12 -3.78
CA VAL A 208 24.54 16.34 -3.14
C VAL A 208 23.46 16.35 -4.20
N GLY A 209 22.46 15.49 -4.03
CA GLY A 209 21.36 15.36 -4.96
C GLY A 209 19.98 15.45 -4.30
N VAL A 210 18.98 15.63 -5.14
CA VAL A 210 17.58 15.48 -4.81
C VAL A 210 16.95 14.49 -5.76
N ILE A 211 16.11 13.62 -5.24
CA ILE A 211 15.30 12.68 -6.00
C ILE A 211 13.84 12.95 -5.64
N LEU A 212 13.04 13.34 -6.62
CA LEU A 212 11.59 13.47 -6.46
C LEU A 212 10.93 12.25 -7.11
N THR A 213 10.41 11.36 -6.29
CA THR A 213 9.81 10.11 -6.75
C THR A 213 8.31 10.25 -6.88
N GLY A 214 7.77 9.99 -8.07
CA GLY A 214 6.32 9.96 -8.29
C GLY A 214 5.66 8.69 -7.76
N SER A 215 4.36 8.75 -7.49
CA SER A 215 3.55 7.60 -7.05
C SER A 215 4.04 6.90 -5.80
N GLU A 216 4.46 7.68 -4.83
CA GLU A 216 4.77 7.16 -3.49
C GLU A 216 3.50 6.64 -2.82
N GLU A 217 2.45 7.45 -2.83
CA GLU A 217 1.12 7.18 -2.28
C GLU A 217 0.40 5.99 -2.96
N ALA A 218 0.88 5.57 -4.11
CA ALA A 218 0.44 4.37 -4.81
C ALA A 218 1.35 3.15 -4.56
N GLY A 219 2.13 3.15 -3.49
CA GLY A 219 2.97 2.04 -3.04
C GLY A 219 4.41 2.12 -3.53
N LEU A 220 5.05 3.26 -3.33
CA LEU A 220 6.49 3.49 -3.58
C LEU A 220 6.91 3.19 -5.03
N ARG A 221 5.99 3.39 -6.01
CA ARG A 221 6.20 2.93 -7.39
C ARG A 221 7.40 3.60 -8.05
N GLY A 222 7.52 4.93 -7.90
CA GLY A 222 8.64 5.69 -8.46
C GLY A 222 9.96 5.39 -7.78
N ALA A 223 9.98 5.32 -6.45
CA ALA A 223 11.19 4.97 -5.70
C ALA A 223 11.72 3.59 -6.12
N LYS A 224 10.82 2.60 -6.26
CA LYS A 224 11.20 1.27 -6.74
C LYS A 224 11.74 1.30 -8.17
N ALA A 225 11.08 2.01 -9.08
CA ALA A 225 11.52 2.15 -10.47
C ALA A 225 12.90 2.82 -10.55
N TRP A 226 13.12 3.87 -9.75
CA TRP A 226 14.40 4.55 -9.67
C TRP A 226 15.51 3.63 -9.17
N CYS A 227 15.27 2.89 -8.08
CA CYS A 227 16.26 1.94 -7.54
C CYS A 227 16.57 0.80 -8.51
N GLU A 228 15.58 0.34 -9.29
CA GLU A 228 15.78 -0.70 -10.31
C GLU A 228 16.62 -0.16 -11.50
N ALA A 229 16.37 1.09 -11.93
CA ALA A 229 17.08 1.71 -13.04
C ALA A 229 18.53 2.05 -12.69
N HIS A 230 18.79 2.47 -11.45
CA HIS A 230 20.13 2.90 -10.97
C HIS A 230 20.84 1.84 -10.13
N LYS A 231 20.45 0.58 -10.25
CA LYS A 231 21.04 -0.51 -9.49
C LYS A 231 22.55 -0.63 -9.78
N GLY A 232 23.36 -0.50 -8.74
CA GLY A 232 24.83 -0.59 -8.82
C GLY A 232 25.51 0.72 -9.23
N GLU A 233 24.78 1.77 -9.61
CA GLU A 233 25.36 3.04 -10.06
C GLU A 233 26.04 3.82 -8.92
N PHE A 234 25.54 3.63 -7.68
CA PHE A 234 25.97 4.39 -6.50
C PHE A 234 26.65 3.51 -5.44
N ASP A 235 27.06 2.29 -5.80
CA ASP A 235 27.65 1.33 -4.86
C ASP A 235 29.17 1.58 -4.61
N ASP A 236 29.77 2.51 -5.34
CA ASP A 236 31.20 2.79 -5.32
C ASP A 236 31.66 3.62 -4.10
N VAL A 237 30.77 4.40 -3.49
CA VAL A 237 31.02 5.22 -2.30
C VAL A 237 29.81 5.25 -1.36
N PRO A 238 30.03 5.48 -0.03
CA PRO A 238 28.95 5.62 0.93
C PRO A 238 28.11 6.90 0.76
#